data_455932125178dde6f3e36b4be59cd778
#
_entry.id   455932125178dde6f3e36b4be59cd778
#
_cell.length_a   1.000
_cell.length_b   1.000
_cell.length_c   1.000
_cell.angle_alpha   90.00
_cell.angle_beta   90.00
_cell.angle_gamma   90.00
#
_symmetry.space_group_name_H-M   'P 1'
#
loop_
_entity.id
_entity.type
_entity.pdbx_description
1 polymer ?
#
loop_
_entity_poly.entity_id
_entity_poly.type
_entity_poly.pdbx_seq_one_letter_code
_entity_poly.pdbx_strand_id
1 'polypeptide(L)'
;AMQCHSDAFSSVNYGAIAYKKTAAVFGFLRQYLGTERFDTAMRYYFSEWKFKHPSPSDLQASLEKSCGEDLSWFFEGWIKSTEKNDWAIVKVKKTDNGTEVKLANRGGLSSPVEVVVFAGDMEAGRVWSEVGGPNDVIKIEVPGKGATRVEIDPGRYDLDYDRKNNNSKTSGIFKKVEPLQIRMGTRLEDGTKTQLFWLPVTAWNALNGLMLGATFHNTTVPLRNFEWMVTPLVSRTAFTDKTQLGGVANIRYSNGPWNSVVRYSRFSTLEYVSLDQDLFIPETEATPMNRVSFSLNRKFNKVVNSPWSSSARYEYARVSGFMDSNVFTSTASRQSNSFSFKALKKNSKPLGITQNMGVELRSFTFDLIKGFLIEPPQLYRTTSVAILANYSAVKTLNRKGKKITLSLITQVTRSDINSGFNFKMPTMGFGAQYDPM
;
A
#
# COMPACT_ATOMS: atom_id res chain seq x y z
N ALA A 1 6.93 4.12 20.42
CA ALA A 1 7.38 3.83 21.77
C ALA A 1 6.24 3.20 22.59
N MET A 2 6.58 2.30 23.51
CA MET A 2 5.62 1.80 24.50
C MET A 2 5.58 2.72 25.72
N GLN A 3 6.71 3.29 26.07
CA GLN A 3 6.83 4.24 27.17
C GLN A 3 6.40 5.63 26.72
N CYS A 4 5.11 5.91 26.81
CA CYS A 4 4.53 7.24 26.62
C CYS A 4 3.27 7.37 27.47
N HIS A 5 2.81 8.60 27.66
CA HIS A 5 1.60 8.86 28.43
C HIS A 5 0.37 8.24 27.75
N SER A 6 -0.56 7.67 28.54
CA SER A 6 -1.71 6.92 28.01
C SER A 6 -2.65 7.73 27.13
N ASP A 7 -2.75 9.03 27.38
CA ASP A 7 -3.58 9.96 26.58
C ASP A 7 -2.97 10.32 25.20
N ALA A 8 -1.67 10.01 25.00
CA ALA A 8 -1.02 10.14 23.69
C ALA A 8 -1.47 9.07 22.68
N PHE A 9 -2.10 7.99 23.14
CA PHE A 9 -2.60 6.94 22.26
C PHE A 9 -4.02 7.24 21.76
N SER A 10 -4.30 6.92 20.48
CA SER A 10 -5.67 6.68 20.06
C SER A 10 -6.19 5.38 20.68
N SER A 11 -7.51 5.19 20.79
CA SER A 11 -8.10 3.97 21.38
C SER A 11 -7.60 2.68 20.71
N VAL A 12 -7.41 2.69 19.38
CA VAL A 12 -6.86 1.54 18.64
C VAL A 12 -5.39 1.31 18.96
N ASN A 13 -4.59 2.39 18.99
CA ASN A 13 -3.17 2.29 19.31
C ASN A 13 -2.92 1.89 20.77
N TYR A 14 -3.78 2.30 21.69
CA TYR A 14 -3.69 1.88 23.08
C TYR A 14 -3.76 0.35 23.20
N GLY A 15 -4.80 -0.27 22.62
CA GLY A 15 -4.91 -1.74 22.62
C GLY A 15 -3.78 -2.45 21.88
N ALA A 16 -3.33 -1.88 20.76
CA ALA A 16 -2.25 -2.51 19.98
C ALA A 16 -0.87 -2.38 20.62
N ILE A 17 -0.56 -1.23 21.21
CA ILE A 17 0.80 -0.95 21.73
C ILE A 17 0.92 -1.34 23.21
N ALA A 18 -0.01 -0.88 24.08
CA ALA A 18 0.11 -1.13 25.51
C ALA A 18 -0.09 -2.59 25.89
N TYR A 19 -0.86 -3.36 25.08
CA TYR A 19 -1.10 -4.77 25.38
C TYR A 19 -0.41 -5.71 24.37
N LYS A 20 -0.77 -5.65 23.08
CA LYS A 20 -0.30 -6.67 22.12
C LYS A 20 1.18 -6.55 21.81
N LYS A 21 1.67 -5.33 21.54
CA LYS A 21 3.12 -5.12 21.30
C LYS A 21 3.92 -5.45 22.55
N THR A 22 3.48 -5.01 23.73
CA THR A 22 4.15 -5.31 24.99
C THR A 22 4.24 -6.80 25.23
N ALA A 23 3.13 -7.55 25.08
CA ALA A 23 3.14 -9.00 25.24
C ALA A 23 4.10 -9.69 24.25
N ALA A 24 4.10 -9.26 22.98
CA ALA A 24 4.99 -9.83 21.97
C ALA A 24 6.47 -9.55 22.28
N VAL A 25 6.80 -8.32 22.68
CA VAL A 25 8.19 -7.91 22.99
C VAL A 25 8.71 -8.62 24.24
N PHE A 26 7.90 -8.79 25.29
CA PHE A 26 8.30 -9.59 26.45
C PHE A 26 8.34 -11.10 26.13
N GLY A 27 7.52 -11.58 25.19
CA GLY A 27 7.61 -12.93 24.65
C GLY A 27 8.95 -13.17 23.92
N PHE A 28 9.42 -12.18 23.15
CA PHE A 28 10.74 -12.20 22.53
C PHE A 28 11.87 -12.23 23.58
N LEU A 29 11.81 -11.37 24.60
CA LEU A 29 12.79 -11.39 25.70
C LEU A 29 12.82 -12.74 26.43
N ARG A 30 11.64 -13.36 26.65
CA ARG A 30 11.52 -14.69 27.25
C ARG A 30 12.18 -15.77 26.38
N GLN A 31 12.03 -15.67 25.05
CA GLN A 31 12.69 -16.59 24.13
C GLN A 31 14.21 -16.42 24.14
N TYR A 32 14.69 -15.18 24.18
CA TYR A 32 16.11 -14.86 24.26
C TYR A 32 16.76 -15.35 25.54
N LEU A 33 16.20 -15.03 26.72
CA LEU A 33 16.72 -15.42 28.00
C LEU A 33 16.50 -16.90 28.34
N GLY A 34 15.55 -17.54 27.69
CA GLY A 34 15.01 -18.84 28.09
C GLY A 34 13.97 -18.71 29.20
N THR A 35 13.03 -19.66 29.22
CA THR A 35 11.87 -19.63 30.14
C THR A 35 12.24 -19.54 31.59
N GLU A 36 13.20 -20.35 32.06
CA GLU A 36 13.57 -20.43 33.47
C GLU A 36 14.20 -19.14 33.97
N ARG A 37 15.15 -18.57 33.21
CA ARG A 37 15.82 -17.31 33.59
C ARG A 37 14.82 -16.15 33.59
N PHE A 38 13.99 -16.06 32.55
CA PHE A 38 12.97 -15.03 32.48
C PHE A 38 11.95 -15.12 33.63
N ASP A 39 11.40 -16.30 33.89
CA ASP A 39 10.41 -16.49 34.96
C ASP A 39 11.02 -16.21 36.33
N THR A 40 12.30 -16.55 36.55
CA THR A 40 13.04 -16.24 37.80
C THR A 40 13.21 -14.72 37.94
N ALA A 41 13.60 -14.01 36.87
CA ALA A 41 13.77 -12.57 36.89
C ALA A 41 12.44 -11.85 37.17
N MET A 42 11.34 -12.32 36.60
CA MET A 42 10.02 -11.75 36.86
C MET A 42 9.53 -11.99 38.29
N ARG A 43 9.82 -13.17 38.87
CA ARG A 43 9.52 -13.43 40.29
C ARG A 43 10.38 -12.56 41.21
N TYR A 44 11.66 -12.36 40.88
CA TYR A 44 12.54 -11.45 41.59
C TYR A 44 12.00 -10.03 41.58
N TYR A 45 11.68 -9.49 40.42
CA TYR A 45 11.05 -8.19 40.28
C TYR A 45 9.76 -8.07 41.10
N PHE A 46 8.85 -9.07 41.01
CA PHE A 46 7.62 -9.08 41.81
C PHE A 46 7.90 -9.06 43.30
N SER A 47 8.86 -9.86 43.80
CA SER A 47 9.20 -9.92 45.23
C SER A 47 9.77 -8.60 45.76
N GLU A 48 10.54 -7.88 44.93
CA GLU A 48 11.18 -6.62 45.29
C GLU A 48 10.19 -5.46 45.30
N TRP A 49 9.25 -5.47 44.31
CA TRP A 49 8.39 -4.33 44.03
C TRP A 49 6.90 -4.52 44.40
N LYS A 50 6.49 -5.68 44.90
CA LYS A 50 5.10 -5.89 45.35
C LYS A 50 4.69 -4.81 46.36
N PHE A 51 3.49 -4.24 46.13
CA PHE A 51 2.91 -3.14 46.91
C PHE A 51 3.71 -1.81 46.86
N LYS A 52 4.62 -1.65 45.91
CA LYS A 52 5.32 -0.39 45.63
C LYS A 52 4.91 0.14 44.25
N HIS A 53 5.45 1.29 43.88
CA HIS A 53 5.16 1.95 42.58
C HIS A 53 6.43 1.97 41.72
N PRO A 54 6.78 0.87 41.04
CA PRO A 54 7.99 0.80 40.22
C PRO A 54 7.83 1.62 38.93
N SER A 55 8.94 2.18 38.51
CA SER A 55 9.12 2.79 37.17
C SER A 55 9.65 1.76 36.15
N PRO A 56 9.65 2.06 34.85
CA PRO A 56 10.31 1.20 33.87
C PRO A 56 11.80 0.95 34.12
N SER A 57 12.53 1.91 34.70
CA SER A 57 13.94 1.74 35.09
C SER A 57 14.12 0.75 36.26
N ASP A 58 13.17 0.69 37.18
CA ASP A 58 13.20 -0.28 38.26
C ASP A 58 12.98 -1.70 37.75
N LEU A 59 12.10 -1.88 36.77
CA LEU A 59 11.92 -3.15 36.08
C LEU A 59 13.22 -3.57 35.38
N GLN A 60 13.86 -2.66 34.63
CA GLN A 60 15.13 -2.92 33.94
C GLN A 60 16.20 -3.37 34.98
N ALA A 61 16.44 -2.58 36.02
CA ALA A 61 17.43 -2.88 37.02
C ALA A 61 17.18 -4.23 37.71
N SER A 62 15.93 -4.56 38.02
CA SER A 62 15.57 -5.84 38.63
C SER A 62 15.83 -7.04 37.72
N LEU A 63 15.49 -6.91 36.42
CA LEU A 63 15.73 -7.96 35.41
C LEU A 63 17.23 -8.16 35.19
N GLU A 64 17.99 -7.08 34.94
CA GLU A 64 19.45 -7.12 34.75
C GLU A 64 20.17 -7.74 35.97
N LYS A 65 19.80 -7.34 37.17
CA LYS A 65 20.35 -7.89 38.40
C LYS A 65 20.09 -9.39 38.53
N SER A 66 18.88 -9.83 38.21
CA SER A 66 18.51 -11.24 38.31
C SER A 66 19.11 -12.12 37.21
N CYS A 67 19.23 -11.57 35.97
CA CYS A 67 19.79 -12.31 34.85
C CYS A 67 21.31 -12.25 34.77
N GLY A 68 21.94 -11.25 35.42
CA GLY A 68 23.37 -10.99 35.31
C GLY A 68 23.81 -10.54 33.91
N GLU A 69 22.94 -9.87 33.16
CA GLU A 69 23.13 -9.50 31.79
C GLU A 69 22.58 -8.09 31.50
N ASP A 70 23.27 -7.30 30.65
CA ASP A 70 22.81 -5.99 30.24
C ASP A 70 21.65 -6.11 29.25
N LEU A 71 20.50 -5.57 29.62
CA LEU A 71 19.28 -5.52 28.81
C LEU A 71 18.98 -4.12 28.27
N SER A 72 19.97 -3.21 28.26
CA SER A 72 19.80 -1.83 27.74
C SER A 72 19.31 -1.82 26.30
N TRP A 73 19.79 -2.74 25.45
CA TRP A 73 19.30 -2.89 24.06
C TRP A 73 17.79 -3.13 24.01
N PHE A 74 17.24 -3.88 24.95
CA PHE A 74 15.82 -4.19 25.02
C PHE A 74 15.00 -2.98 25.45
N PHE A 75 15.40 -2.32 26.55
CA PHE A 75 14.63 -1.19 27.08
C PHE A 75 14.75 0.07 26.21
N GLU A 76 15.93 0.42 25.74
CA GLU A 76 16.13 1.58 24.87
C GLU A 76 15.55 1.34 23.47
N GLY A 77 15.75 0.16 22.91
CA GLY A 77 15.28 -0.20 21.59
C GLY A 77 13.77 -0.50 21.54
N TRP A 78 13.34 -1.59 22.16
CA TRP A 78 11.97 -2.09 22.01
C TRP A 78 10.93 -1.32 22.81
N ILE A 79 11.28 -0.82 24.00
CA ILE A 79 10.35 -0.13 24.91
C ILE A 79 10.27 1.35 24.59
N LYS A 80 11.41 2.05 24.49
CA LYS A 80 11.48 3.51 24.36
C LYS A 80 11.44 4.01 22.93
N SER A 81 11.91 3.22 21.94
CA SER A 81 11.96 3.68 20.55
C SER A 81 10.74 3.30 19.72
N THR A 82 10.64 3.89 18.52
CA THR A 82 9.66 3.54 17.48
C THR A 82 10.34 2.89 16.28
N GLU A 83 11.63 2.61 16.41
CA GLU A 83 12.40 1.99 15.34
C GLU A 83 11.92 0.57 15.05
N LYS A 84 12.27 0.06 13.88
CA LYS A 84 11.86 -1.27 13.41
C LYS A 84 12.99 -2.25 13.54
N ASN A 85 12.67 -3.48 13.90
CA ASN A 85 13.57 -4.61 13.76
C ASN A 85 13.48 -5.16 12.33
N ASP A 86 14.61 -5.42 11.69
CA ASP A 86 14.67 -5.99 10.34
C ASP A 86 16.04 -6.65 10.14
N TRP A 87 16.14 -7.90 10.54
CA TRP A 87 17.31 -8.71 10.30
C TRP A 87 17.19 -9.50 8.99
N ALA A 88 18.20 -9.46 8.16
CA ALA A 88 18.21 -10.11 6.85
C ALA A 88 19.34 -11.12 6.69
N ILE A 89 19.06 -12.29 6.15
CA ILE A 89 20.08 -13.22 5.68
C ILE A 89 20.69 -12.67 4.38
N VAL A 90 21.97 -12.31 4.43
CA VAL A 90 22.72 -11.82 3.25
C VAL A 90 23.30 -12.97 2.45
N LYS A 91 23.98 -13.90 3.15
CA LYS A 91 24.67 -15.03 2.52
C LYS A 91 24.71 -16.24 3.46
N VAL A 92 24.63 -17.41 2.86
CA VAL A 92 24.75 -18.69 3.57
C VAL A 92 25.84 -19.52 2.88
N LYS A 93 26.74 -20.10 3.67
CA LYS A 93 27.81 -20.98 3.21
C LYS A 93 27.89 -22.22 4.14
N LYS A 94 27.90 -23.40 3.56
CA LYS A 94 28.17 -24.65 4.32
C LYS A 94 29.63 -24.70 4.73
N THR A 95 29.89 -25.14 5.92
CA THR A 95 31.23 -25.43 6.47
C THR A 95 31.30 -26.90 6.90
N ASP A 96 32.46 -27.37 7.25
CA ASP A 96 32.63 -28.76 7.72
C ASP A 96 31.94 -29.04 9.05
N ASN A 97 31.80 -28.01 9.89
CA ASN A 97 31.23 -28.11 11.23
C ASN A 97 29.80 -27.61 11.34
N GLY A 98 29.27 -26.90 10.30
CA GLY A 98 27.96 -26.30 10.37
C GLY A 98 27.62 -25.45 9.17
N THR A 99 27.06 -24.27 9.46
CA THR A 99 26.64 -23.31 8.43
C THR A 99 27.04 -21.89 8.86
N GLU A 100 27.92 -21.26 8.08
CA GLU A 100 28.24 -19.84 8.23
C GLU A 100 27.09 -19.01 7.62
N VAL A 101 26.53 -18.10 8.42
CA VAL A 101 25.46 -17.21 8.02
C VAL A 101 25.92 -15.76 8.18
N LYS A 102 25.88 -15.01 7.07
CA LYS A 102 26.08 -13.57 7.09
C LYS A 102 24.74 -12.87 7.19
N LEU A 103 24.57 -12.07 8.23
CA LEU A 103 23.37 -11.32 8.55
C LEU A 103 23.62 -9.83 8.41
N ALA A 104 22.58 -9.07 8.09
CA ALA A 104 22.61 -7.61 8.12
C ALA A 104 21.39 -7.09 8.85
N ASN A 105 21.62 -6.19 9.81
CA ASN A 105 20.53 -5.43 10.45
C ASN A 105 20.15 -4.26 9.53
N ARG A 106 18.98 -4.34 8.89
CA ARG A 106 18.41 -3.30 8.03
C ARG A 106 17.45 -2.38 8.78
N GLY A 107 17.16 -2.73 10.02
CA GLY A 107 16.31 -1.97 10.91
C GLY A 107 17.06 -0.86 11.65
N GLY A 108 16.33 -0.12 12.47
CA GLY A 108 16.86 0.92 13.35
C GLY A 108 17.06 0.46 14.80
N LEU A 109 16.68 -0.79 15.13
CA LEU A 109 16.86 -1.35 16.46
C LEU A 109 18.18 -2.09 16.59
N SER A 110 18.85 -1.91 17.73
CA SER A 110 19.90 -2.83 18.19
C SER A 110 19.25 -4.02 18.88
N SER A 111 19.51 -5.22 18.41
CA SER A 111 18.95 -6.46 18.99
C SER A 111 19.80 -7.68 18.66
N PRO A 112 19.80 -8.72 19.53
CA PRO A 112 20.23 -10.05 19.14
C PRO A 112 19.21 -10.66 18.17
N VAL A 113 19.63 -11.69 17.41
CA VAL A 113 18.76 -12.41 16.50
C VAL A 113 18.98 -13.91 16.61
N GLU A 114 17.88 -14.65 16.63
CA GLU A 114 17.91 -16.11 16.61
C GLU A 114 18.07 -16.62 15.20
N VAL A 115 19.02 -17.52 14.98
CA VAL A 115 19.24 -18.19 13.70
C VAL A 115 19.18 -19.69 13.87
N VAL A 116 18.34 -20.32 13.09
CA VAL A 116 18.11 -21.76 13.11
C VAL A 116 18.43 -22.36 11.75
N VAL A 117 19.12 -23.47 11.75
CA VAL A 117 19.38 -24.27 10.53
C VAL A 117 18.54 -25.54 10.57
N PHE A 118 18.01 -25.91 9.42
CA PHE A 118 17.17 -27.08 9.23
C PHE A 118 17.78 -28.06 8.24
N ALA A 119 17.73 -29.36 8.56
CA ALA A 119 17.98 -30.47 7.67
C ALA A 119 16.63 -31.08 7.26
N GLY A 120 16.14 -30.71 6.07
CA GLY A 120 14.73 -30.95 5.74
C GLY A 120 13.81 -30.14 6.64
N ASP A 121 12.92 -30.83 7.35
CA ASP A 121 11.98 -30.19 8.29
C ASP A 121 12.48 -30.26 9.76
N MET A 122 13.58 -30.94 10.02
CA MET A 122 14.13 -31.06 11.38
C MET A 122 15.13 -29.96 11.67
N GLU A 123 15.06 -29.40 12.86
CA GLU A 123 16.06 -28.46 13.37
C GLU A 123 17.38 -29.19 13.56
N ALA A 124 18.44 -28.69 12.94
CA ALA A 124 19.79 -29.24 13.01
C ALA A 124 20.71 -28.43 13.92
N GLY A 125 20.39 -27.17 14.18
CA GLY A 125 21.13 -26.31 15.09
C GLY A 125 20.51 -24.93 15.24
N ARG A 126 20.83 -24.28 16.38
CA ARG A 126 20.27 -22.97 16.77
C ARG A 126 21.35 -22.16 17.50
N VAL A 127 21.42 -20.87 17.18
CA VAL A 127 22.32 -19.92 17.85
C VAL A 127 21.67 -18.55 17.92
N TRP A 128 21.88 -17.85 19.04
CA TRP A 128 21.61 -16.41 19.16
C TRP A 128 22.88 -15.63 18.77
N SER A 129 22.71 -14.56 18.04
CA SER A 129 23.80 -13.62 17.77
C SER A 129 24.09 -12.75 18.98
N GLU A 130 25.24 -12.09 18.96
CA GLU A 130 25.45 -10.89 19.76
C GLU A 130 24.48 -9.78 19.34
N VAL A 131 24.34 -8.75 20.19
CA VAL A 131 23.54 -7.58 19.88
C VAL A 131 24.18 -6.80 18.72
N GLY A 132 23.49 -6.74 17.59
CA GLY A 132 23.92 -5.97 16.43
C GLY A 132 23.14 -4.67 16.30
N GLY A 133 23.85 -3.58 16.05
CA GLY A 133 23.28 -2.24 15.82
C GLY A 133 22.73 -2.02 14.42
N PRO A 134 22.10 -0.86 14.16
CA PRO A 134 21.63 -0.47 12.85
C PRO A 134 22.73 -0.48 11.79
N ASN A 135 22.48 -1.10 10.64
CA ASN A 135 23.41 -1.32 9.52
C ASN A 135 24.59 -2.26 9.80
N ASP A 136 24.64 -2.91 10.96
CA ASP A 136 25.66 -3.90 11.24
C ASP A 136 25.53 -5.12 10.33
N VAL A 137 26.69 -5.67 10.00
CA VAL A 137 26.81 -6.90 9.23
C VAL A 137 27.66 -7.89 10.05
N ILE A 138 27.00 -8.92 10.56
CA ILE A 138 27.61 -9.93 11.41
C ILE A 138 27.74 -11.28 10.68
N LYS A 139 28.69 -12.10 11.12
CA LYS A 139 28.84 -13.47 10.66
C LYS A 139 28.74 -14.37 11.89
N ILE A 140 27.89 -15.37 11.79
CA ILE A 140 27.75 -16.38 12.83
C ILE A 140 27.89 -17.76 12.21
N GLU A 141 28.42 -18.69 12.98
CA GLU A 141 28.46 -20.11 12.62
C GLU A 141 27.41 -20.85 13.45
N VAL A 142 26.45 -21.46 12.75
CA VAL A 142 25.41 -22.27 13.39
C VAL A 142 25.81 -23.73 13.28
N PRO A 143 26.00 -24.46 14.39
CA PRO A 143 26.34 -25.87 14.36
C PRO A 143 25.20 -26.68 13.75
N GLY A 144 25.53 -27.79 13.12
CA GLY A 144 24.52 -28.70 12.53
C GLY A 144 24.90 -29.15 11.12
N LYS A 145 24.91 -30.46 10.92
CA LYS A 145 25.23 -31.09 9.63
C LYS A 145 23.99 -31.28 8.76
N GLY A 146 24.19 -31.28 7.45
CA GLY A 146 23.09 -31.57 6.52
C GLY A 146 22.10 -30.42 6.29
N ALA A 147 22.46 -29.19 6.69
CA ALA A 147 21.57 -28.04 6.56
C ALA A 147 21.10 -27.84 5.11
N THR A 148 19.79 -27.73 4.94
CA THR A 148 19.12 -27.45 3.65
C THR A 148 18.58 -26.03 3.57
N ARG A 149 18.20 -25.44 4.72
CA ARG A 149 17.75 -24.06 4.84
C ARG A 149 18.17 -23.42 6.15
N VAL A 150 18.19 -22.11 6.17
CA VAL A 150 18.45 -21.26 7.33
C VAL A 150 17.25 -20.33 7.50
N GLU A 151 16.79 -20.15 8.73
CA GLU A 151 15.71 -19.23 9.09
C GLU A 151 16.12 -18.34 10.28
N ILE A 152 15.73 -17.07 10.22
CA ILE A 152 15.74 -16.15 11.35
C ILE A 152 14.40 -16.29 12.05
N ASP A 153 14.42 -16.43 13.37
CA ASP A 153 13.24 -16.50 14.26
C ASP A 153 12.09 -17.33 13.66
N PRO A 154 12.25 -18.64 13.45
CA PRO A 154 11.19 -19.48 12.90
C PRO A 154 9.96 -19.56 13.81
N GLY A 155 10.12 -19.31 15.12
CA GLY A 155 9.06 -19.22 16.11
C GLY A 155 8.22 -17.95 16.04
N ARG A 156 8.67 -16.95 15.28
CA ARG A 156 8.02 -15.64 15.11
C ARG A 156 7.79 -14.88 16.43
N TYR A 157 8.76 -14.95 17.31
CA TYR A 157 8.73 -14.25 18.60
C TYR A 157 9.09 -12.77 18.46
N ASP A 158 9.98 -12.42 17.53
CA ASP A 158 10.30 -11.02 17.25
C ASP A 158 9.27 -10.33 16.35
N LEU A 159 9.30 -9.00 16.32
CA LEU A 159 8.45 -8.17 15.47
C LEU A 159 9.23 -7.70 14.23
N ASP A 160 9.87 -8.65 13.53
CA ASP A 160 10.61 -8.35 12.31
C ASP A 160 9.69 -7.71 11.24
N TYR A 161 10.21 -6.65 10.61
CA TYR A 161 9.44 -5.85 9.66
C TYR A 161 9.33 -6.50 8.28
N ASP A 162 10.37 -7.22 7.84
CA ASP A 162 10.40 -7.88 6.53
C ASP A 162 10.83 -9.34 6.63
N ARG A 163 9.93 -10.19 7.06
CA ARG A 163 10.21 -11.63 7.23
C ARG A 163 10.52 -12.40 5.94
N LYS A 164 10.44 -11.77 4.76
CA LYS A 164 10.84 -12.41 3.50
C LYS A 164 12.34 -12.52 3.35
N ASN A 165 13.08 -11.66 4.01
CA ASN A 165 14.53 -11.70 4.01
C ASN A 165 15.12 -12.64 5.09
N ASN A 166 14.25 -13.29 5.90
CA ASN A 166 14.61 -14.15 7.03
C ASN A 166 14.85 -15.62 6.63
N ASN A 167 14.69 -15.96 5.36
CA ASN A 167 14.83 -17.32 4.87
C ASN A 167 15.91 -17.43 3.80
N SER A 168 16.68 -18.52 3.80
CA SER A 168 17.58 -18.85 2.70
C SER A 168 17.85 -20.35 2.62
N LYS A 169 17.79 -20.91 1.42
CA LYS A 169 18.29 -22.27 1.16
C LYS A 169 19.82 -22.27 1.17
N THR A 170 20.41 -23.37 1.58
CA THR A 170 21.88 -23.52 1.61
C THR A 170 22.47 -23.85 0.22
N SER A 171 21.65 -24.36 -0.69
CA SER A 171 22.06 -24.78 -2.06
C SER A 171 21.02 -24.37 -3.11
N GLY A 172 21.38 -24.46 -4.39
CA GLY A 172 20.54 -24.10 -5.52
C GLY A 172 20.76 -22.67 -6.03
N ILE A 173 20.20 -22.36 -7.21
CA ILE A 173 20.34 -21.05 -7.87
C ILE A 173 19.40 -20.03 -7.21
N PHE A 174 18.20 -20.44 -6.82
CA PHE A 174 17.16 -19.58 -6.22
C PHE A 174 17.09 -19.79 -4.70
N LYS A 175 18.16 -19.42 -3.99
CA LYS A 175 18.27 -19.64 -2.54
C LYS A 175 17.24 -18.89 -1.70
N LYS A 176 16.75 -17.75 -2.19
CA LYS A 176 15.82 -16.86 -1.50
C LYS A 176 14.38 -16.91 -2.05
N VAL A 177 14.08 -17.88 -2.91
CA VAL A 177 12.71 -18.04 -3.43
C VAL A 177 11.95 -19.00 -2.53
N GLU A 178 10.94 -18.46 -1.87
CA GLU A 178 10.04 -19.20 -1.00
C GLU A 178 9.07 -20.06 -1.86
N PRO A 179 8.54 -21.15 -1.30
CA PRO A 179 7.53 -21.96 -1.96
C PRO A 179 6.30 -21.15 -2.35
N LEU A 180 5.78 -21.37 -3.57
CA LEU A 180 4.56 -20.74 -4.02
C LEU A 180 3.34 -21.28 -3.26
N GLN A 181 2.54 -20.38 -2.71
CA GLN A 181 1.26 -20.69 -2.09
C GLN A 181 0.13 -19.98 -2.84
N ILE A 182 -0.75 -20.78 -3.48
CA ILE A 182 -1.93 -20.25 -4.17
C ILE A 182 -3.15 -20.44 -3.26
N ARG A 183 -3.87 -19.36 -2.98
CA ARG A 183 -5.06 -19.37 -2.10
C ARG A 183 -6.16 -18.47 -2.65
N MET A 184 -7.40 -18.79 -2.33
CA MET A 184 -8.55 -17.93 -2.60
C MET A 184 -8.66 -16.85 -1.50
N GLY A 185 -8.96 -15.62 -1.89
CA GLY A 185 -9.12 -14.46 -1.00
C GLY A 185 -7.82 -13.78 -0.62
N THR A 186 -7.85 -13.00 0.46
CA THR A 186 -6.69 -12.32 1.04
C THR A 186 -6.42 -12.89 2.42
N ARG A 187 -5.14 -13.03 2.79
CA ARG A 187 -4.73 -13.59 4.08
C ARG A 187 -3.64 -12.76 4.75
N LEU A 188 -3.32 -13.14 5.98
CA LEU A 188 -2.14 -12.61 6.68
C LEU A 188 -0.87 -12.92 5.89
N GLU A 189 0.09 -12.02 5.96
CA GLU A 189 1.39 -12.22 5.33
C GLU A 189 2.13 -13.37 5.97
N ASP A 190 2.61 -14.29 5.14
CA ASP A 190 3.50 -15.38 5.51
C ASP A 190 4.84 -15.16 4.82
N GLY A 191 5.85 -14.70 5.58
CA GLY A 191 7.19 -14.41 5.05
C GLY A 191 7.94 -15.64 4.55
N THR A 192 7.49 -16.85 4.89
CA THR A 192 8.10 -18.10 4.43
C THR A 192 7.57 -18.58 3.07
N LYS A 193 6.61 -17.85 2.47
CA LYS A 193 5.94 -18.25 1.23
C LYS A 193 5.73 -17.09 0.27
N THR A 194 5.93 -17.36 -0.99
CA THR A 194 5.45 -16.47 -2.06
C THR A 194 3.96 -16.69 -2.22
N GLN A 195 3.16 -15.74 -1.71
CA GLN A 195 1.70 -15.86 -1.70
C GLN A 195 1.08 -15.23 -2.94
N LEU A 196 0.30 -16.03 -3.66
CA LEU A 196 -0.56 -15.64 -4.76
C LEU A 196 -2.02 -15.90 -4.37
N PHE A 197 -2.83 -14.86 -4.46
CA PHE A 197 -4.26 -14.95 -4.18
C PHE A 197 -5.07 -14.83 -5.46
N TRP A 198 -6.24 -15.44 -5.47
CA TRP A 198 -7.17 -15.31 -6.57
C TRP A 198 -8.62 -15.22 -6.08
N LEU A 199 -9.46 -14.58 -6.88
CA LEU A 199 -10.90 -14.46 -6.66
C LEU A 199 -11.62 -14.55 -8.00
N PRO A 200 -12.73 -15.30 -8.11
CA PRO A 200 -13.61 -15.21 -9.27
C PRO A 200 -14.27 -13.82 -9.28
N VAL A 201 -14.39 -13.24 -10.46
CA VAL A 201 -14.96 -11.89 -10.65
C VAL A 201 -15.96 -11.93 -11.79
N THR A 202 -17.09 -11.29 -11.56
CA THR A 202 -18.06 -10.94 -12.58
C THR A 202 -18.14 -9.42 -12.71
N ALA A 203 -18.21 -8.91 -13.92
CA ALA A 203 -18.41 -7.49 -14.20
C ALA A 203 -19.43 -7.33 -15.32
N TRP A 204 -19.99 -6.15 -15.43
CA TRP A 204 -20.94 -5.83 -16.47
C TRP A 204 -20.77 -4.37 -16.95
N ASN A 205 -20.89 -4.18 -18.23
CA ASN A 205 -21.13 -2.87 -18.82
C ASN A 205 -21.99 -3.01 -20.07
N ALA A 206 -22.60 -1.91 -20.53
CA ALA A 206 -23.57 -1.93 -21.63
C ALA A 206 -22.99 -2.46 -22.96
N LEU A 207 -21.68 -2.34 -23.17
CA LEU A 207 -21.04 -2.71 -24.43
C LEU A 207 -20.48 -4.13 -24.43
N ASN A 208 -19.85 -4.52 -23.35
CA ASN A 208 -19.29 -5.87 -23.19
C ASN A 208 -20.29 -6.90 -22.67
N GLY A 209 -21.46 -6.43 -22.18
CA GLY A 209 -22.40 -7.31 -21.48
C GLY A 209 -21.81 -7.90 -20.22
N LEU A 210 -22.15 -9.15 -19.93
CA LEU A 210 -21.60 -9.88 -18.79
C LEU A 210 -20.16 -10.32 -19.10
N MET A 211 -19.25 -9.96 -18.21
CA MET A 211 -17.84 -10.33 -18.25
C MET A 211 -17.54 -11.28 -17.10
N LEU A 212 -16.84 -12.36 -17.39
CA LEU A 212 -16.40 -13.35 -16.42
C LEU A 212 -14.88 -13.41 -16.38
N GLY A 213 -14.33 -13.63 -15.21
CA GLY A 213 -12.88 -13.75 -15.05
C GLY A 213 -12.43 -14.05 -13.64
N ALA A 214 -11.15 -13.84 -13.40
CA ALA A 214 -10.57 -14.00 -12.09
C ALA A 214 -9.54 -12.90 -11.81
N THR A 215 -9.55 -12.39 -10.60
CA THR A 215 -8.48 -11.50 -10.11
C THR A 215 -7.37 -12.34 -9.49
N PHE A 216 -6.14 -12.05 -9.88
CA PHE A 216 -4.91 -12.55 -9.26
C PHE A 216 -4.18 -11.39 -8.61
N HIS A 217 -3.70 -11.57 -7.37
CA HIS A 217 -3.02 -10.52 -6.64
C HIS A 217 -2.10 -11.06 -5.54
N ASN A 218 -1.19 -10.20 -5.06
CA ASN A 218 -0.30 -10.52 -3.94
C ASN A 218 -0.64 -9.75 -2.66
N THR A 219 -1.81 -9.11 -2.59
CA THR A 219 -2.20 -8.28 -1.43
C THR A 219 -2.42 -9.13 -0.18
N THR A 220 -1.79 -8.74 0.92
CA THR A 220 -1.87 -9.38 2.23
C THR A 220 -2.38 -8.41 3.28
N VAL A 221 -2.57 -8.90 4.50
CA VAL A 221 -2.79 -8.08 5.69
C VAL A 221 -1.62 -8.33 6.64
N PRO A 222 -0.84 -7.29 7.01
CA PRO A 222 -0.87 -5.91 6.53
C PRO A 222 -0.52 -5.77 5.04
N LEU A 223 -0.81 -4.60 4.47
CA LEU A 223 -0.50 -4.30 3.08
C LEU A 223 1.01 -4.25 2.84
N ARG A 224 1.46 -4.81 1.72
CA ARG A 224 2.87 -4.80 1.32
C ARG A 224 3.27 -3.46 0.71
N ASN A 225 4.56 -3.16 0.75
CA ASN A 225 5.10 -1.99 0.04
C ASN A 225 4.93 -2.11 -1.48
N PHE A 226 5.08 -3.31 -2.02
CA PHE A 226 4.85 -3.63 -3.43
C PHE A 226 3.66 -4.57 -3.58
N GLU A 227 2.65 -4.13 -4.31
CA GLU A 227 1.44 -4.90 -4.61
C GLU A 227 1.11 -4.84 -6.09
N TRP A 228 0.60 -5.93 -6.60
CA TRP A 228 0.08 -6.02 -7.95
C TRP A 228 -1.23 -6.78 -7.99
N MET A 229 -2.03 -6.46 -8.98
CA MET A 229 -3.30 -7.12 -9.26
C MET A 229 -3.52 -7.18 -10.78
N VAL A 230 -3.96 -8.32 -11.27
CA VAL A 230 -4.36 -8.52 -12.67
C VAL A 230 -5.70 -9.23 -12.67
N THR A 231 -6.65 -8.68 -13.42
CA THR A 231 -8.01 -9.21 -13.55
C THR A 231 -8.34 -9.36 -15.03
N PRO A 232 -7.95 -10.47 -15.67
CA PRO A 232 -8.42 -10.80 -17.01
C PRO A 232 -9.92 -11.07 -16.98
N LEU A 233 -10.62 -10.54 -17.98
CA LEU A 233 -12.06 -10.70 -18.17
C LEU A 233 -12.34 -11.14 -19.61
N VAL A 234 -13.28 -12.04 -19.76
CA VAL A 234 -13.80 -12.51 -21.04
C VAL A 234 -15.27 -12.14 -21.11
N SER A 235 -15.69 -11.60 -22.23
CA SER A 235 -17.08 -11.30 -22.53
C SER A 235 -17.46 -11.73 -23.93
N ARG A 236 -18.75 -11.95 -24.14
CA ARG A 236 -19.35 -12.04 -25.46
C ARG A 236 -20.20 -10.78 -25.62
N THR A 237 -19.81 -9.91 -26.55
CA THR A 237 -20.51 -8.62 -26.71
C THR A 237 -21.92 -8.82 -27.24
N ALA A 238 -22.86 -8.03 -26.72
CA ALA A 238 -24.24 -8.05 -27.17
C ALA A 238 -24.41 -7.57 -28.64
N PHE A 239 -23.41 -6.84 -29.15
CA PHE A 239 -23.50 -6.20 -30.47
C PHE A 239 -22.75 -6.94 -31.61
N THR A 240 -21.77 -7.77 -31.24
CA THR A 240 -20.93 -8.46 -32.22
C THR A 240 -20.69 -9.86 -31.78
N ASP A 241 -21.44 -10.76 -31.75
CA ASP A 241 -21.28 -12.18 -31.36
C ASP A 241 -19.81 -12.71 -31.20
N LYS A 242 -18.87 -11.79 -31.07
CA LYS A 242 -17.42 -12.04 -30.93
C LYS A 242 -17.01 -12.05 -29.44
N THR A 243 -16.17 -13.01 -29.11
CA THR A 243 -15.53 -13.06 -27.79
C THR A 243 -14.49 -11.95 -27.68
N GLN A 244 -14.55 -11.17 -26.62
CA GLN A 244 -13.59 -10.09 -26.35
C GLN A 244 -12.84 -10.33 -25.06
N LEU A 245 -11.56 -10.00 -25.08
CA LEU A 245 -10.67 -10.02 -23.92
C LEU A 245 -10.51 -8.58 -23.41
N GLY A 246 -10.88 -8.39 -22.17
CA GLY A 246 -10.71 -7.15 -21.43
C GLY A 246 -10.06 -7.37 -20.09
N GLY A 247 -10.07 -6.35 -19.26
CA GLY A 247 -9.63 -6.49 -17.87
C GLY A 247 -8.89 -5.28 -17.35
N VAL A 248 -8.40 -5.45 -16.13
CA VAL A 248 -7.70 -4.42 -15.36
C VAL A 248 -6.42 -4.99 -14.80
N ALA A 249 -5.36 -4.19 -14.80
CA ALA A 249 -4.14 -4.49 -14.08
C ALA A 249 -3.70 -3.26 -13.29
N ASN A 250 -3.14 -3.45 -12.10
CA ASN A 250 -2.51 -2.38 -11.37
C ASN A 250 -1.25 -2.87 -10.63
N ILE A 251 -0.30 -1.95 -10.49
CA ILE A 251 0.90 -2.10 -9.68
C ILE A 251 0.94 -0.91 -8.74
N ARG A 252 1.10 -1.19 -7.46
CA ARG A 252 1.25 -0.19 -6.40
C ARG A 252 2.58 -0.36 -5.69
N TYR A 253 3.29 0.74 -5.51
CA TYR A 253 4.47 0.80 -4.67
C TYR A 253 4.31 1.90 -3.63
N SER A 254 4.50 1.55 -2.36
CA SER A 254 4.40 2.47 -1.23
C SER A 254 5.70 2.47 -0.44
N ASN A 255 6.25 3.65 -0.20
CA ASN A 255 7.45 3.80 0.63
C ASN A 255 7.33 5.07 1.46
N GLY A 256 7.17 4.90 2.77
CA GLY A 256 6.94 6.00 3.70
C GLY A 256 5.77 6.90 3.27
N PRO A 257 5.99 8.21 3.01
CA PRO A 257 4.92 9.12 2.62
C PRO A 257 4.49 8.98 1.15
N TRP A 258 5.24 8.23 0.34
CA TRP A 258 5.02 8.11 -1.09
C TRP A 258 4.18 6.88 -1.43
N ASN A 259 3.29 7.05 -2.40
CA ASN A 259 2.51 5.98 -2.99
C ASN A 259 2.43 6.20 -4.50
N SER A 260 2.92 5.23 -5.27
CA SER A 260 2.88 5.22 -6.73
C SER A 260 1.95 4.11 -7.20
N VAL A 261 1.12 4.40 -8.20
CA VAL A 261 0.22 3.41 -8.80
C VAL A 261 0.27 3.54 -10.32
N VAL A 262 0.53 2.44 -10.99
CA VAL A 262 0.32 2.27 -12.44
C VAL A 262 -0.93 1.43 -12.62
N ARG A 263 -1.84 1.87 -13.47
CA ARG A 263 -3.05 1.11 -13.84
C ARG A 263 -3.15 0.97 -15.35
N TYR A 264 -3.58 -0.19 -15.76
CA TYR A 264 -3.98 -0.50 -17.12
C TYR A 264 -5.40 -1.03 -17.10
N SER A 265 -6.20 -0.63 -18.06
CA SER A 265 -7.51 -1.24 -18.32
C SER A 265 -7.79 -1.32 -19.80
N ARG A 266 -8.47 -2.39 -20.19
CA ARG A 266 -8.92 -2.64 -21.56
C ARG A 266 -10.38 -3.07 -21.52
N PHE A 267 -11.23 -2.31 -22.21
CA PHE A 267 -12.65 -2.60 -22.38
C PHE A 267 -13.08 -2.13 -23.77
N SER A 268 -14.21 -2.63 -24.26
CA SER A 268 -14.76 -2.13 -25.51
C SER A 268 -15.42 -0.78 -25.35
N THR A 269 -15.29 0.04 -26.37
CA THR A 269 -16.05 1.28 -26.58
C THR A 269 -16.83 1.18 -27.86
N LEU A 270 -17.83 2.02 -28.06
CA LEU A 270 -18.53 2.14 -29.36
C LEU A 270 -17.67 2.95 -30.31
N GLU A 271 -17.48 2.42 -31.51
CA GLU A 271 -16.95 3.14 -32.63
C GLU A 271 -18.09 3.33 -33.62
N TYR A 272 -18.33 4.55 -34.06
CA TYR A 272 -19.22 4.83 -35.18
C TYR A 272 -18.39 4.68 -36.44
N VAL A 273 -18.47 3.54 -37.10
CA VAL A 273 -17.76 3.27 -38.34
C VAL A 273 -18.72 3.42 -39.50
N SER A 274 -18.49 4.46 -40.26
CA SER A 274 -19.00 4.80 -41.60
C SER A 274 -20.48 5.10 -41.80
N LEU A 275 -20.66 6.16 -42.56
CA LEU A 275 -21.81 6.46 -43.38
C LEU A 275 -21.70 5.61 -44.65
N ASP A 276 -22.55 4.63 -44.81
CA ASP A 276 -22.82 4.11 -46.14
C ASP A 276 -23.54 5.22 -46.96
N GLN A 277 -23.09 5.48 -48.17
CA GLN A 277 -23.51 6.65 -48.93
C GLN A 277 -25.00 6.67 -49.28
N ASP A 278 -25.71 5.57 -49.09
CA ASP A 278 -27.13 5.43 -49.45
C ASP A 278 -28.12 5.31 -48.29
N LEU A 279 -27.69 5.05 -47.07
CA LEU A 279 -28.55 5.04 -45.88
C LEU A 279 -27.75 5.46 -44.62
N PHE A 280 -28.27 6.48 -43.91
CA PHE A 280 -27.73 6.93 -42.59
C PHE A 280 -27.96 5.90 -41.45
N ILE A 281 -27.45 4.69 -41.60
CA ILE A 281 -27.44 3.72 -40.51
C ILE A 281 -26.01 3.68 -39.98
N PRO A 282 -25.77 4.21 -38.78
CA PRO A 282 -24.44 4.10 -38.17
C PRO A 282 -24.19 2.62 -37.83
N GLU A 283 -23.30 1.95 -38.54
CA GLU A 283 -22.74 0.69 -38.07
C GLU A 283 -21.87 0.96 -36.84
N THR A 284 -22.32 0.47 -35.70
CA THR A 284 -21.60 0.58 -34.45
C THR A 284 -20.76 -0.68 -34.19
N GLU A 285 -19.46 -0.59 -34.37
CA GLU A 285 -18.56 -1.66 -33.93
C GLU A 285 -18.03 -1.41 -32.50
N ALA A 286 -17.95 -2.50 -31.72
CA ALA A 286 -17.34 -2.43 -30.41
C ALA A 286 -15.82 -2.58 -30.54
N THR A 287 -15.08 -1.49 -30.42
CA THR A 287 -13.62 -1.48 -30.49
C THR A 287 -12.96 -1.49 -29.12
N PRO A 288 -11.78 -2.12 -28.97
CA PRO A 288 -11.08 -2.14 -27.69
C PRO A 288 -10.46 -0.77 -27.36
N MET A 289 -10.85 -0.22 -26.23
CA MET A 289 -10.26 0.97 -25.63
C MET A 289 -9.23 0.58 -24.58
N ASN A 290 -8.02 1.13 -24.68
CA ASN A 290 -6.96 0.94 -23.73
C ASN A 290 -6.74 2.21 -22.92
N ARG A 291 -6.66 2.08 -21.60
CA ARG A 291 -6.29 3.18 -20.70
C ARG A 291 -5.09 2.79 -19.86
N VAL A 292 -4.07 3.61 -19.93
CA VAL A 292 -2.91 3.56 -19.03
C VAL A 292 -2.94 4.79 -18.13
N SER A 293 -2.75 4.62 -16.84
CA SER A 293 -2.58 5.75 -15.93
C SER A 293 -1.46 5.50 -14.94
N PHE A 294 -0.74 6.56 -14.62
CA PHE A 294 0.26 6.62 -13.57
C PHE A 294 -0.18 7.66 -12.55
N SER A 295 -0.11 7.34 -11.27
CA SER A 295 -0.33 8.32 -10.21
C SER A 295 0.75 8.23 -9.15
N LEU A 296 1.23 9.40 -8.73
CA LEU A 296 2.16 9.58 -7.64
C LEU A 296 1.49 10.44 -6.57
N ASN A 297 1.41 9.92 -5.36
CA ASN A 297 0.83 10.62 -4.22
C ASN A 297 1.88 10.76 -3.11
N ARG A 298 1.96 11.93 -2.50
CA ARG A 298 2.78 12.19 -1.30
C ARG A 298 1.90 12.73 -0.19
N LYS A 299 1.98 12.09 1.00
CA LYS A 299 1.40 12.60 2.24
C LYS A 299 2.43 13.44 2.98
N PHE A 300 2.03 14.59 3.51
CA PHE A 300 2.95 15.53 4.19
C PHE A 300 2.87 15.48 5.70
N ASN A 301 1.90 14.79 6.26
CA ASN A 301 1.72 14.72 7.71
C ASN A 301 2.69 13.73 8.34
N LYS A 302 3.55 14.25 9.20
CA LYS A 302 4.46 13.45 10.04
C LYS A 302 3.88 13.12 11.42
N VAL A 303 2.91 13.91 11.90
CA VAL A 303 2.33 13.75 13.24
C VAL A 303 1.08 12.90 13.15
N VAL A 304 1.06 11.78 13.86
CA VAL A 304 -0.01 10.75 13.80
C VAL A 304 -1.37 11.32 14.22
N ASN A 305 -1.41 12.21 15.20
CA ASN A 305 -2.64 12.80 15.74
C ASN A 305 -2.90 14.24 15.26
N SER A 306 -2.25 14.67 14.18
CA SER A 306 -2.53 15.99 13.61
C SER A 306 -3.98 16.09 13.15
N PRO A 307 -4.71 17.14 13.52
CA PRO A 307 -6.04 17.40 12.97
C PRO A 307 -6.01 17.70 11.47
N TRP A 308 -4.83 18.08 10.95
CA TRP A 308 -4.63 18.35 9.55
C TRP A 308 -4.00 17.15 8.85
N SER A 309 -4.51 16.83 7.68
CA SER A 309 -3.88 15.93 6.72
C SER A 309 -3.75 16.62 5.38
N SER A 310 -2.58 16.56 4.76
CA SER A 310 -2.35 17.13 3.44
C SER A 310 -1.65 16.13 2.53
N SER A 311 -1.97 16.20 1.25
CA SER A 311 -1.38 15.36 0.23
C SER A 311 -1.28 16.11 -1.09
N ALA A 312 -0.22 15.83 -1.85
CA ALA A 312 -0.12 16.19 -3.24
C ALA A 312 -0.21 14.93 -4.10
N ARG A 313 -0.90 15.00 -5.22
CA ARG A 313 -1.03 13.91 -6.17
C ARG A 313 -0.78 14.42 -7.57
N TYR A 314 0.08 13.73 -8.28
CA TYR A 314 0.22 13.83 -9.73
C TYR A 314 -0.43 12.61 -10.37
N GLU A 315 -1.18 12.80 -11.44
CA GLU A 315 -1.77 11.72 -12.23
C GLU A 315 -1.60 12.03 -13.73
N TYR A 316 -1.07 11.06 -14.43
CA TYR A 316 -1.05 10.99 -15.89
C TYR A 316 -1.98 9.88 -16.33
N ALA A 317 -2.81 10.11 -17.34
CA ALA A 317 -3.62 9.09 -17.95
C ALA A 317 -3.64 9.27 -19.48
N ARG A 318 -3.54 8.15 -20.20
CA ARG A 318 -3.69 8.07 -21.65
C ARG A 318 -4.76 7.04 -21.99
N VAL A 319 -5.67 7.44 -22.84
CA VAL A 319 -6.69 6.58 -23.43
C VAL A 319 -6.41 6.51 -24.93
N SER A 320 -6.41 5.32 -25.50
CA SER A 320 -6.21 5.06 -26.93
C SER A 320 -7.21 4.03 -27.42
N GLY A 321 -7.54 4.09 -28.70
CA GLY A 321 -8.58 3.24 -29.28
C GLY A 321 -9.99 3.79 -29.06
N PHE A 322 -10.11 5.05 -28.66
CA PHE A 322 -11.39 5.75 -28.52
C PHE A 322 -11.61 6.62 -29.74
N MET A 323 -12.72 6.42 -30.42
CA MET A 323 -13.20 7.32 -31.44
C MET A 323 -14.55 7.87 -30.99
N ASP A 324 -14.60 9.16 -30.75
CA ASP A 324 -15.85 9.91 -30.60
C ASP A 324 -16.07 10.66 -31.93
N SER A 325 -16.93 10.14 -32.76
CA SER A 325 -17.20 10.75 -34.05
C SER A 325 -18.40 11.67 -33.96
N ASN A 326 -18.16 12.96 -33.95
CA ASN A 326 -19.06 13.87 -34.64
C ASN A 326 -18.76 13.76 -36.14
N VAL A 327 -19.74 14.01 -36.98
CA VAL A 327 -19.72 13.84 -38.45
C VAL A 327 -18.46 14.40 -39.17
N PHE A 328 -17.58 15.13 -38.48
CA PHE A 328 -16.41 15.81 -39.03
C PHE A 328 -15.11 15.63 -38.27
N THR A 329 -15.11 15.01 -37.05
CA THR A 329 -13.89 14.84 -36.25
C THR A 329 -13.95 13.57 -35.42
N SER A 330 -12.91 12.76 -35.46
CA SER A 330 -12.73 11.59 -34.56
C SER A 330 -11.55 11.78 -33.63
N THR A 331 -11.66 11.29 -32.39
CA THR A 331 -10.59 11.37 -31.39
C THR A 331 -9.84 10.06 -31.34
N ALA A 332 -8.59 10.03 -31.84
CA ALA A 332 -7.75 8.81 -31.82
C ALA A 332 -7.10 8.53 -30.48
N SER A 333 -6.79 9.55 -29.71
CA SER A 333 -6.26 9.39 -28.35
C SER A 333 -6.54 10.61 -27.47
N ARG A 334 -6.64 10.34 -26.18
CA ARG A 334 -6.81 11.37 -25.15
C ARG A 334 -5.75 11.22 -24.09
N GLN A 335 -5.05 12.30 -23.77
CA GLN A 335 -4.10 12.35 -22.67
C GLN A 335 -4.56 13.37 -21.63
N SER A 336 -4.31 13.08 -20.38
CA SER A 336 -4.57 14.02 -19.31
C SER A 336 -3.42 14.00 -18.30
N ASN A 337 -3.03 15.19 -17.85
CA ASN A 337 -2.16 15.38 -16.72
C ASN A 337 -2.93 16.14 -15.64
N SER A 338 -2.86 15.71 -14.41
CA SER A 338 -3.42 16.45 -13.31
C SER A 338 -2.43 16.53 -12.16
N PHE A 339 -2.32 17.70 -11.56
CA PHE A 339 -1.66 17.90 -10.29
C PHE A 339 -2.68 18.42 -9.30
N SER A 340 -2.86 17.73 -8.18
CA SER A 340 -3.81 18.13 -7.15
C SER A 340 -3.14 18.21 -5.78
N PHE A 341 -3.47 19.27 -5.06
CA PHE A 341 -3.14 19.41 -3.65
C PHE A 341 -4.45 19.38 -2.84
N LYS A 342 -4.48 18.59 -1.78
CA LYS A 342 -5.62 18.48 -0.87
C LYS A 342 -5.15 18.66 0.56
N ALA A 343 -5.90 19.44 1.33
CA ALA A 343 -5.74 19.56 2.77
C ALA A 343 -7.09 19.31 3.46
N LEU A 344 -7.08 18.44 4.44
CA LEU A 344 -8.25 18.08 5.23
C LEU A 344 -7.98 18.40 6.70
N LYS A 345 -8.82 19.21 7.32
CA LYS A 345 -8.84 19.43 8.77
C LYS A 345 -9.99 18.64 9.37
N LYS A 346 -9.68 17.58 10.10
CA LYS A 346 -10.67 16.85 10.90
C LYS A 346 -10.81 17.51 12.25
N ASN A 347 -12.01 17.68 12.72
CA ASN A 347 -12.26 18.11 14.09
C ASN A 347 -12.48 16.88 14.97
N SER A 348 -11.75 16.80 16.06
CA SER A 348 -11.88 15.72 17.05
C SER A 348 -13.10 15.90 17.98
N LYS A 349 -13.73 17.07 17.97
CA LYS A 349 -14.92 17.34 18.80
C LYS A 349 -16.19 16.85 18.10
N PRO A 350 -17.14 16.20 18.81
CA PRO A 350 -18.36 15.61 18.22
C PRO A 350 -19.22 16.57 17.40
N LEU A 351 -19.21 17.87 17.73
CA LEU A 351 -19.97 18.93 17.05
C LEU A 351 -19.08 19.92 16.31
N GLY A 352 -17.91 19.48 15.92
CA GLY A 352 -16.92 20.35 15.29
C GLY A 352 -17.09 20.51 13.79
N ILE A 353 -16.27 21.38 13.20
CA ILE A 353 -16.25 21.66 11.76
C ILE A 353 -15.12 20.85 11.12
N THR A 354 -15.45 20.02 10.12
CA THR A 354 -14.49 19.40 9.22
C THR A 354 -14.35 20.29 7.99
N GLN A 355 -13.11 20.63 7.62
CA GLN A 355 -12.81 21.47 6.47
C GLN A 355 -12.00 20.67 5.45
N ASN A 356 -12.36 20.79 4.18
CA ASN A 356 -11.63 20.19 3.07
C ASN A 356 -11.31 21.28 2.05
N MET A 357 -10.05 21.40 1.66
CA MET A 357 -9.57 22.32 0.64
C MET A 357 -8.83 21.54 -0.42
N GLY A 358 -9.01 21.89 -1.68
CA GLY A 358 -8.28 21.28 -2.77
C GLY A 358 -8.07 22.25 -3.92
N VAL A 359 -6.91 22.16 -4.56
CA VAL A 359 -6.60 22.80 -5.83
C VAL A 359 -6.12 21.72 -6.77
N GLU A 360 -6.62 21.74 -7.98
CA GLU A 360 -6.22 20.82 -9.02
C GLU A 360 -5.97 21.57 -10.34
N LEU A 361 -4.79 21.32 -10.88
CA LEU A 361 -4.42 21.75 -12.25
C LEU A 361 -4.57 20.53 -13.16
N ARG A 362 -5.31 20.68 -14.25
CA ARG A 362 -5.47 19.64 -15.26
C ARG A 362 -5.05 20.17 -16.62
N SER A 363 -4.33 19.38 -17.38
CA SER A 363 -4.19 19.57 -18.82
C SER A 363 -4.73 18.35 -19.55
N PHE A 364 -5.42 18.58 -20.63
CA PHE A 364 -5.94 17.56 -21.53
C PHE A 364 -5.38 17.80 -22.91
N THR A 365 -4.89 16.75 -23.55
CA THR A 365 -4.46 16.77 -24.93
C THR A 365 -5.27 15.74 -25.69
N PHE A 366 -5.84 16.14 -26.80
CA PHE A 366 -6.62 15.29 -27.68
C PHE A 366 -5.90 15.24 -29.02
N ASP A 367 -5.76 14.07 -29.59
CA ASP A 367 -5.38 13.88 -30.97
C ASP A 367 -6.68 13.69 -31.76
N LEU A 368 -7.00 14.67 -32.57
CA LEU A 368 -8.22 14.72 -33.42
C LEU A 368 -7.84 14.35 -34.85
N ILE A 369 -8.62 13.50 -35.49
CA ILE A 369 -8.52 13.21 -36.91
C ILE A 369 -9.58 14.02 -37.58
N LYS A 370 -9.20 14.93 -38.50
CA LYS A 370 -10.08 15.79 -39.25
C LYS A 370 -9.96 15.47 -40.77
N GLY A 371 -11.07 15.31 -41.43
CA GLY A 371 -11.10 15.07 -42.87
C GLY A 371 -11.93 13.85 -43.26
N PHE A 372 -13.08 14.04 -43.88
CA PHE A 372 -14.00 12.92 -44.13
C PHE A 372 -14.49 12.76 -45.58
N LEU A 373 -14.31 13.69 -46.46
CA LEU A 373 -14.90 13.54 -47.84
C LEU A 373 -14.08 14.09 -49.01
N ILE A 374 -13.09 14.95 -48.79
CA ILE A 374 -12.39 15.60 -49.92
C ILE A 374 -10.86 15.71 -49.69
N GLU A 375 -10.37 15.61 -48.44
CA GLU A 375 -8.95 15.70 -48.09
C GLU A 375 -8.47 14.48 -47.32
N PRO A 376 -7.20 14.08 -47.43
CA PRO A 376 -6.67 13.00 -46.61
C PRO A 376 -6.76 13.34 -45.13
N PRO A 377 -7.03 12.35 -44.24
CA PRO A 377 -7.22 12.59 -42.84
C PRO A 377 -5.97 13.23 -42.22
N GLN A 378 -6.15 14.39 -41.61
CA GLN A 378 -5.07 15.12 -40.91
C GLN A 378 -5.22 14.98 -39.41
N LEU A 379 -4.10 14.69 -38.75
CA LEU A 379 -4.04 14.59 -37.29
C LEU A 379 -3.79 15.98 -36.66
N TYR A 380 -4.74 16.44 -35.88
CA TYR A 380 -4.63 17.70 -35.12
C TYR A 380 -4.47 17.40 -33.65
N ARG A 381 -3.53 18.06 -33.00
CA ARG A 381 -3.36 18.03 -31.56
C ARG A 381 -3.91 19.30 -30.94
N THR A 382 -4.82 19.15 -29.98
CA THR A 382 -5.36 20.28 -29.20
C THR A 382 -5.14 20.06 -27.73
N THR A 383 -4.82 21.13 -27.00
CA THR A 383 -4.57 21.09 -25.55
C THR A 383 -5.49 22.05 -24.85
N SER A 384 -6.10 21.61 -23.76
CA SER A 384 -6.85 22.45 -22.84
C SER A 384 -6.27 22.36 -21.43
N VAL A 385 -6.29 23.47 -20.71
CA VAL A 385 -5.84 23.57 -19.32
C VAL A 385 -6.99 24.00 -18.44
N ALA A 386 -7.18 23.34 -17.31
CA ALA A 386 -8.20 23.69 -16.33
C ALA A 386 -7.57 23.83 -14.93
N ILE A 387 -8.00 24.84 -14.21
CA ILE A 387 -7.71 25.03 -12.80
C ILE A 387 -9.02 24.85 -12.04
N LEU A 388 -9.04 23.91 -11.12
CA LEU A 388 -10.18 23.65 -10.24
C LEU A 388 -9.78 23.92 -8.81
N ALA A 389 -10.52 24.77 -8.11
CA ALA A 389 -10.38 24.96 -6.67
C ALA A 389 -11.67 24.54 -5.99
N ASN A 390 -11.56 23.81 -4.89
CA ASN A 390 -12.70 23.44 -4.09
C ASN A 390 -12.45 23.71 -2.61
N TYR A 391 -13.47 24.14 -1.92
CA TYR A 391 -13.51 24.25 -0.48
C TYR A 391 -14.84 23.70 0.01
N SER A 392 -14.81 22.88 1.04
CA SER A 392 -16.02 22.46 1.73
C SER A 392 -15.83 22.48 3.25
N ALA A 393 -16.84 22.93 3.95
CA ALA A 393 -16.92 22.90 5.39
C ALA A 393 -18.20 22.17 5.82
N VAL A 394 -18.05 21.15 6.65
CA VAL A 394 -19.18 20.38 7.19
C VAL A 394 -19.25 20.59 8.68
N LYS A 395 -20.36 21.12 9.18
CA LYS A 395 -20.65 21.28 10.61
C LYS A 395 -21.69 20.26 11.03
N THR A 396 -21.38 19.43 12.01
CA THR A 396 -22.36 18.56 12.65
C THR A 396 -23.17 19.35 13.67
N LEU A 397 -24.49 19.37 13.53
CA LEU A 397 -25.39 20.21 14.33
C LEU A 397 -25.83 19.55 15.63
N ASN A 398 -25.97 18.25 15.65
CA ASN A 398 -26.42 17.52 16.85
C ASN A 398 -25.82 16.10 16.90
N ARG A 399 -25.97 15.42 18.05
CA ARG A 399 -25.51 14.03 18.26
C ARG A 399 -26.24 12.99 17.40
N LYS A 400 -27.39 13.35 16.82
CA LYS A 400 -28.16 12.47 15.89
C LYS A 400 -27.65 12.55 14.45
N GLY A 401 -26.54 13.24 14.19
CA GLY A 401 -25.87 13.23 12.90
C GLY A 401 -26.36 14.30 11.89
N LYS A 402 -27.28 15.21 12.25
CA LYS A 402 -27.65 16.32 11.35
C LYS A 402 -26.44 17.19 11.02
N LYS A 403 -26.24 17.48 9.74
CA LYS A 403 -25.07 18.20 9.22
C LYS A 403 -25.51 19.36 8.33
N ILE A 404 -24.72 20.43 8.35
CA ILE A 404 -24.75 21.49 7.33
C ILE A 404 -23.44 21.42 6.56
N THR A 405 -23.53 21.37 5.24
CA THR A 405 -22.39 21.42 4.33
C THR A 405 -22.41 22.71 3.54
N LEU A 406 -21.31 23.46 3.62
CA LEU A 406 -21.04 24.59 2.73
C LEU A 406 -19.97 24.17 1.74
N SER A 407 -20.25 24.30 0.44
CA SER A 407 -19.30 23.97 -0.61
C SER A 407 -19.13 25.14 -1.57
N LEU A 408 -17.89 25.45 -1.92
CA LEU A 408 -17.52 26.41 -2.95
C LEU A 408 -16.65 25.68 -3.97
N ILE A 409 -17.07 25.69 -5.23
CA ILE A 409 -16.33 25.10 -6.34
C ILE A 409 -16.10 26.19 -7.36
N THR A 410 -14.85 26.40 -7.76
CA THR A 410 -14.45 27.35 -8.80
C THR A 410 -13.67 26.58 -9.86
N GLN A 411 -14.02 26.77 -11.11
CA GLN A 411 -13.33 26.19 -12.26
C GLN A 411 -13.01 27.29 -13.28
N VAL A 412 -11.75 27.34 -13.72
CA VAL A 412 -11.31 28.16 -14.83
C VAL A 412 -10.73 27.24 -15.87
N THR A 413 -11.20 27.34 -17.12
CA THR A 413 -10.73 26.49 -18.22
C THR A 413 -10.29 27.39 -19.39
N ARG A 414 -9.12 27.08 -19.93
CA ARG A 414 -8.63 27.64 -21.20
C ARG A 414 -8.39 26.50 -22.18
N SER A 415 -8.86 26.63 -23.41
CA SER A 415 -8.58 25.69 -24.49
C SER A 415 -8.00 26.42 -25.70
N ASP A 416 -6.99 25.82 -26.31
CA ASP A 416 -6.32 26.36 -27.50
C ASP A 416 -6.97 25.87 -28.80
N ILE A 417 -8.29 25.61 -28.79
CA ILE A 417 -9.00 25.24 -30.00
C ILE A 417 -9.18 26.50 -30.83
N ASN A 418 -8.52 26.55 -31.98
CA ASN A 418 -8.62 27.59 -32.97
C ASN A 418 -9.98 27.55 -33.74
N SER A 419 -11.06 27.42 -33.03
CA SER A 419 -12.43 27.48 -33.52
C SER A 419 -13.29 28.12 -32.45
N GLY A 420 -13.46 29.45 -32.55
CA GLY A 420 -14.60 30.24 -32.10
C GLY A 420 -15.36 29.86 -30.83
N PHE A 421 -14.75 29.21 -29.83
CA PHE A 421 -15.44 28.82 -28.64
C PHE A 421 -15.22 29.81 -27.49
N ASN A 422 -16.32 30.32 -27.02
CA ASN A 422 -16.51 31.28 -25.95
C ASN A 422 -15.83 30.91 -24.64
N PHE A 423 -15.20 31.92 -24.06
CA PHE A 423 -14.89 31.96 -22.62
C PHE A 423 -16.10 31.54 -21.78
N LYS A 424 -16.07 30.37 -21.14
CA LYS A 424 -16.97 30.13 -20.03
C LYS A 424 -16.42 30.83 -18.81
N MET A 425 -17.10 31.87 -18.37
CA MET A 425 -16.83 32.50 -17.08
C MET A 425 -16.88 31.47 -15.95
N PRO A 426 -16.09 31.64 -14.86
CA PRO A 426 -16.14 30.77 -13.72
C PRO A 426 -17.55 30.75 -13.15
N THR A 427 -18.16 29.57 -13.09
CA THR A 427 -19.40 29.39 -12.38
C THR A 427 -19.10 29.25 -10.90
N MET A 428 -19.37 30.29 -10.11
CA MET A 428 -19.43 30.15 -8.67
C MET A 428 -20.77 29.50 -8.32
N GLY A 429 -20.72 28.25 -7.87
CA GLY A 429 -21.89 27.57 -7.31
C GLY A 429 -21.83 27.58 -5.79
N PHE A 430 -22.77 28.26 -5.13
CA PHE A 430 -23.02 28.08 -3.71
C PHE A 430 -24.13 27.03 -3.58
N GLY A 431 -23.79 25.88 -3.01
CA GLY A 431 -24.76 24.83 -2.70
C GLY A 431 -24.79 24.58 -1.20
N ALA A 432 -25.95 24.82 -0.57
CA ALA A 432 -26.21 24.30 0.76
C ALA A 432 -27.04 23.03 0.62
N GLN A 433 -26.44 21.88 0.92
CA GLN A 433 -27.17 20.61 0.92
C GLN A 433 -27.55 20.27 2.36
N TYR A 434 -28.85 20.23 2.62
CA TYR A 434 -29.43 19.76 3.88
C TYR A 434 -29.75 18.27 3.73
N ASP A 435 -29.07 17.43 4.49
CA ASP A 435 -29.35 16.00 4.54
C ASP A 435 -30.33 15.72 5.69
N PRO A 436 -31.55 15.27 5.41
CA PRO A 436 -32.62 15.14 6.42
C PRO A 436 -32.56 13.86 7.27
N MET A 437 -31.54 13.02 7.17
CA MET A 437 -31.44 11.80 8.00
C MET A 437 -30.93 12.06 9.41
#